data_a87c3666945d30f7db2673b99437fd4d
#
_entry.id   a87c3666945d30f7db2673b99437fd4d
#
_cell.length_a   1.000
_cell.length_b   1.000
_cell.length_c   1.000
_cell.angle_alpha   90.00
_cell.angle_beta   90.00
_cell.angle_gamma   90.00
#
_symmetry.space_group_name_H-M   'P 1'
#
loop_
_entity.id
_entity.type
_entity.pdbx_description
1 polymer ?
#
loop_
_entity_poly.entity_id
_entity_poly.type
_entity_poly.pdbx_seq_one_letter_code
_entity_poly.pdbx_strand_id
1 'polypeptide(L)'
;MFWWLKKLAKNPAVIGSVAPSGPSLAGLMTQDIRPGMTVLELGPGNGAITEHILKKLKDPARLSLVEYDRDMADMCREKFPGTTVYQGDAEKLLSQDSAYYDAIVSGIPFAAMDKAKRQRVFNHVRDRLNNGGTFIMFQYSLTTLGELKTIFRKVKIGFTPLNIPPAFVFFCKK
;
A
#
# COMPACT_ATOMS: atom_id res chain seq x y z
N MET A 1 -18.97 -13.39 7.81
CA MET A 1 -18.33 -13.28 6.49
C MET A 1 -18.86 -12.11 5.68
N PHE A 2 -19.04 -10.98 5.75
CA PHE A 2 -19.51 -9.78 5.02
C PHE A 2 -19.73 -8.55 5.93
N TRP A 3 -19.08 -8.49 7.08
CA TRP A 3 -19.15 -7.35 7.99
C TRP A 3 -18.59 -6.05 7.37
N TRP A 4 -17.54 -6.14 6.60
CA TRP A 4 -16.92 -5.01 5.91
C TRP A 4 -17.82 -4.40 4.82
N LEU A 5 -18.70 -5.20 4.16
CA LEU A 5 -19.71 -4.70 3.22
C LEU A 5 -20.74 -3.76 3.88
N LYS A 6 -21.03 -3.93 5.17
CA LYS A 6 -21.96 -3.04 5.90
C LYS A 6 -21.34 -1.68 6.23
N LYS A 7 -20.03 -1.58 6.44
CA LYS A 7 -19.31 -0.29 6.58
C LYS A 7 -19.27 0.49 5.26
N LEU A 8 -19.30 -0.19 4.13
CA LEU A 8 -19.25 0.38 2.79
C LEU A 8 -20.55 1.03 2.34
N ALA A 9 -21.68 0.46 2.68
CA ALA A 9 -22.99 0.99 2.28
C ALA A 9 -23.26 2.41 2.82
N LYS A 10 -22.44 2.88 3.77
CA LYS A 10 -22.60 4.22 4.38
C LYS A 10 -21.70 5.31 3.76
N ASN A 11 -20.78 4.97 2.87
CA ASN A 11 -19.90 5.98 2.26
C ASN A 11 -19.45 5.60 0.84
N PRO A 12 -20.13 6.07 -0.23
CA PRO A 12 -19.86 5.69 -1.62
C PRO A 12 -18.42 6.01 -2.08
N ALA A 13 -17.77 7.00 -1.48
CA ALA A 13 -16.37 7.34 -1.78
C ALA A 13 -15.37 6.24 -1.37
N VAL A 14 -15.79 5.32 -0.50
CA VAL A 14 -15.00 4.19 0.00
C VAL A 14 -15.17 2.93 -0.86
N ILE A 15 -16.16 2.91 -1.77
CA ILE A 15 -16.47 1.74 -2.63
C ILE A 15 -15.25 1.29 -3.45
N GLY A 16 -14.42 2.22 -3.87
CA GLY A 16 -13.19 1.91 -4.64
C GLY A 16 -12.08 1.22 -3.85
N SER A 17 -12.08 1.28 -2.50
CA SER A 17 -11.04 0.70 -1.66
C SER A 17 -11.34 -0.73 -1.19
N VAL A 18 -12.49 -1.28 -1.58
CA VAL A 18 -13.05 -2.50 -0.98
C VAL A 18 -13.23 -3.65 -1.98
N ALA A 19 -13.17 -3.38 -3.27
CA ALA A 19 -13.00 -4.49 -4.20
C ALA A 19 -11.61 -5.10 -3.94
N PRO A 20 -11.50 -6.42 -3.67
CA PRO A 20 -10.20 -7.06 -3.53
C PRO A 20 -9.33 -6.70 -4.74
N SER A 21 -8.09 -6.30 -4.50
CA SER A 21 -7.14 -6.05 -5.59
C SER A 21 -7.07 -7.31 -6.46
N GLY A 22 -7.49 -7.18 -7.73
CA GLY A 22 -7.44 -8.31 -8.65
C GLY A 22 -6.00 -8.75 -8.91
N PRO A 23 -5.78 -10.00 -9.38
CA PRO A 23 -4.43 -10.51 -9.66
C PRO A 23 -3.62 -9.62 -10.61
N SER A 24 -4.29 -8.97 -11.57
CA SER A 24 -3.66 -8.04 -12.51
C SER A 24 -3.11 -6.80 -11.80
N LEU A 25 -3.88 -6.20 -10.88
CA LEU A 25 -3.44 -5.06 -10.09
C LEU A 25 -2.30 -5.45 -9.15
N ALA A 26 -2.46 -6.54 -8.40
CA ALA A 26 -1.43 -7.02 -7.48
C ALA A 26 -0.13 -7.39 -8.23
N GLY A 27 -0.24 -8.02 -9.41
CA GLY A 27 0.89 -8.31 -10.28
C GLY A 27 1.63 -7.06 -10.74
N LEU A 28 0.90 -6.03 -11.18
CA LEU A 28 1.47 -4.74 -11.60
C LEU A 28 2.15 -4.02 -10.43
N MET A 29 1.51 -3.96 -9.25
CA MET A 29 2.06 -3.29 -8.07
C MET A 29 3.33 -3.96 -7.54
N THR A 30 3.50 -5.25 -7.78
CA THR A 30 4.64 -6.02 -7.26
C THR A 30 5.68 -6.36 -8.32
N GLN A 31 5.54 -5.84 -9.54
CA GLN A 31 6.41 -6.21 -10.67
C GLN A 31 7.91 -5.95 -10.43
N ASP A 32 8.24 -4.92 -9.64
CA ASP A 32 9.61 -4.52 -9.35
C ASP A 32 10.14 -5.07 -8.01
N ILE A 33 9.32 -5.82 -7.25
CA ILE A 33 9.77 -6.51 -6.04
C ILE A 33 10.69 -7.68 -6.41
N ARG A 34 11.79 -7.83 -5.67
CA ARG A 34 12.83 -8.84 -5.90
C ARG A 34 13.20 -9.54 -4.60
N PRO A 35 13.72 -10.77 -4.64
CA PRO A 35 14.29 -11.43 -3.46
C PRO A 35 15.37 -10.54 -2.81
N GLY A 36 15.40 -10.55 -1.47
CA GLY A 36 16.36 -9.78 -0.68
C GLY A 36 15.98 -8.32 -0.37
N MET A 37 14.96 -7.77 -1.04
CA MET A 37 14.43 -6.44 -0.69
C MET A 37 13.78 -6.44 0.69
N THR A 38 13.84 -5.31 1.39
CA THR A 38 13.04 -5.02 2.59
C THR A 38 11.82 -4.21 2.17
N VAL A 39 10.62 -4.73 2.45
CA VAL A 39 9.35 -4.16 1.98
C VAL A 39 8.44 -3.82 3.15
N LEU A 40 7.77 -2.67 3.06
CA LEU A 40 6.66 -2.28 3.92
C LEU A 40 5.39 -2.23 3.09
N GLU A 41 4.33 -2.86 3.57
CA GLU A 41 2.99 -2.72 2.98
C GLU A 41 2.08 -1.93 3.92
N LEU A 42 1.45 -0.88 3.39
CA LEU A 42 0.49 -0.02 4.09
C LEU A 42 -0.93 -0.37 3.66
N GLY A 43 -1.75 -0.83 4.59
CA GLY A 43 -3.14 -1.24 4.33
C GLY A 43 -3.24 -2.53 3.52
N PRO A 44 -2.72 -3.67 4.04
CA PRO A 44 -2.82 -4.97 3.36
C PRO A 44 -4.27 -5.45 3.17
N GLY A 45 -5.19 -5.02 4.05
CA GLY A 45 -6.58 -5.44 4.02
C GLY A 45 -6.72 -6.97 4.03
N ASN A 46 -7.33 -7.55 2.97
CA ASN A 46 -7.48 -9.01 2.84
C ASN A 46 -6.20 -9.75 2.41
N GLY A 47 -5.10 -9.03 2.19
CA GLY A 47 -3.80 -9.59 1.85
C GLY A 47 -3.60 -9.97 0.37
N ALA A 48 -4.44 -9.49 -0.54
CA ALA A 48 -4.30 -9.84 -1.96
C ALA A 48 -2.97 -9.37 -2.57
N ILE A 49 -2.49 -8.18 -2.20
CA ILE A 49 -1.19 -7.66 -2.62
C ILE A 49 -0.08 -8.34 -1.82
N THR A 50 -0.28 -8.55 -0.52
CA THR A 50 0.66 -9.25 0.38
C THR A 50 1.10 -10.61 -0.18
N GLU A 51 0.16 -11.42 -0.68
CA GLU A 51 0.46 -12.71 -1.30
C GLU A 51 1.41 -12.58 -2.50
N HIS A 52 1.22 -11.55 -3.33
CA HIS A 52 2.09 -11.29 -4.48
C HIS A 52 3.47 -10.79 -4.06
N ILE A 53 3.54 -9.95 -3.01
CA ILE A 53 4.82 -9.49 -2.43
C ILE A 53 5.60 -10.71 -1.94
N LEU A 54 4.99 -11.58 -1.13
CA LEU A 54 5.64 -12.77 -0.56
C LEU A 54 6.13 -13.74 -1.64
N LYS A 55 5.35 -13.97 -2.70
CA LYS A 55 5.78 -14.77 -3.86
C LYS A 55 7.06 -14.24 -4.52
N LYS A 56 7.29 -12.92 -4.47
CA LYS A 56 8.46 -12.26 -5.04
C LYS A 56 9.64 -12.22 -4.06
N LEU A 57 9.39 -11.87 -2.80
CA LEU A 57 10.41 -11.76 -1.76
C LEU A 57 11.02 -13.12 -1.40
N LYS A 58 10.20 -14.17 -1.34
CA LYS A 58 10.54 -15.52 -0.89
C LYS A 58 11.03 -15.62 0.56
N ASP A 59 11.08 -14.53 1.29
CA ASP A 59 11.46 -14.43 2.69
C ASP A 59 10.45 -13.52 3.43
N PRO A 60 9.52 -14.09 4.22
CA PRO A 60 8.50 -13.33 4.91
C PRO A 60 9.07 -12.39 5.99
N ALA A 61 10.25 -12.68 6.56
CA ALA A 61 10.88 -11.82 7.56
C ALA A 61 11.29 -10.44 7.01
N ARG A 62 11.34 -10.29 5.68
CA ARG A 62 11.64 -9.02 5.01
C ARG A 62 10.40 -8.19 4.68
N LEU A 63 9.21 -8.66 5.07
CA LEU A 63 7.96 -7.94 4.87
C LEU A 63 7.38 -7.48 6.20
N SER A 64 7.16 -6.17 6.31
CA SER A 64 6.38 -5.55 7.36
C SER A 64 5.04 -5.08 6.82
N LEU A 65 3.98 -5.25 7.61
CA LEU A 65 2.61 -4.86 7.29
C LEU A 65 2.14 -3.83 8.31
N VAL A 66 1.47 -2.77 7.85
CA VAL A 66 0.81 -1.77 8.71
C VAL A 66 -0.67 -1.78 8.37
N GLU A 67 -1.52 -2.17 9.31
CA GLU A 67 -2.96 -2.23 9.14
C GLU A 67 -3.67 -1.45 10.26
N TYR A 68 -4.62 -0.60 9.86
CA TYR A 68 -5.37 0.23 10.80
C TYR A 68 -6.44 -0.56 11.54
N ASP A 69 -7.15 -1.43 10.84
CA ASP A 69 -8.23 -2.25 11.40
C ASP A 69 -7.64 -3.43 12.17
N ARG A 70 -8.07 -3.59 13.42
CA ARG A 70 -7.55 -4.64 14.31
C ARG A 70 -7.85 -6.05 13.79
N ASP A 71 -9.09 -6.28 13.34
CA ASP A 71 -9.51 -7.61 12.89
C ASP A 71 -8.75 -8.03 11.64
N MET A 72 -8.48 -7.06 10.73
CA MET A 72 -7.65 -7.27 9.55
C MET A 72 -6.18 -7.50 9.91
N ALA A 73 -5.65 -6.78 10.90
CA ALA A 73 -4.28 -7.00 11.38
C ALA A 73 -4.13 -8.40 11.99
N ASP A 74 -5.09 -8.85 12.78
CA ASP A 74 -5.08 -10.19 13.36
C ASP A 74 -5.20 -11.27 12.27
N MET A 75 -6.08 -11.08 11.28
CA MET A 75 -6.15 -11.95 10.09
C MET A 75 -4.81 -12.00 9.33
N CYS A 76 -4.11 -10.87 9.17
CA CYS A 76 -2.80 -10.85 8.52
C CYS A 76 -1.75 -11.64 9.31
N ARG A 77 -1.75 -11.57 10.66
CA ARG A 77 -0.84 -12.36 11.51
C ARG A 77 -1.05 -13.87 11.32
N GLU A 78 -2.31 -14.29 11.26
CA GLU A 78 -2.66 -15.70 11.04
C GLU A 78 -2.32 -16.17 9.62
N LYS A 79 -2.63 -15.35 8.62
CA LYS A 79 -2.53 -15.72 7.20
C LYS A 79 -1.08 -15.67 6.68
N PHE A 80 -0.25 -14.77 7.22
CA PHE A 80 1.11 -14.53 6.74
C PHE A 80 2.17 -14.73 7.84
N PRO A 81 2.34 -15.98 8.33
CA PRO A 81 3.31 -16.26 9.38
C PRO A 81 4.72 -15.89 8.92
N GLY A 82 5.52 -15.35 9.85
CA GLY A 82 6.88 -14.89 9.60
C GLY A 82 6.99 -13.44 9.13
N THR A 83 5.87 -12.76 8.81
CA THR A 83 5.87 -11.31 8.57
C THR A 83 5.72 -10.54 9.89
N THR A 84 6.16 -9.28 9.90
CA THR A 84 5.92 -8.37 11.03
C THR A 84 4.64 -7.58 10.78
N VAL A 85 3.64 -7.65 11.67
CA VAL A 85 2.36 -6.93 11.51
C VAL A 85 2.18 -5.91 12.62
N TYR A 86 2.17 -4.63 12.25
CA TYR A 86 1.87 -3.49 13.11
C TYR A 86 0.40 -3.09 12.96
N GLN A 87 -0.34 -3.03 14.06
CA GLN A 87 -1.69 -2.50 14.08
C GLN A 87 -1.66 -1.02 14.46
N GLY A 88 -2.22 -0.16 13.59
CA GLY A 88 -2.31 1.26 13.87
C GLY A 88 -2.38 2.16 12.65
N ASP A 89 -2.36 3.47 12.92
CA ASP A 89 -2.38 4.51 11.89
C ASP A 89 -1.03 4.59 11.17
N ALA A 90 -1.06 4.53 9.84
CA ALA A 90 0.15 4.52 9.00
C ALA A 90 1.00 5.78 9.16
N GLU A 91 0.37 6.98 9.34
CA GLU A 91 1.11 8.23 9.58
C GLU A 91 1.91 8.14 10.88
N LYS A 92 1.23 7.72 11.96
CA LYS A 92 1.84 7.61 13.28
C LYS A 92 2.97 6.59 13.28
N LEU A 93 2.74 5.40 12.72
CA LEU A 93 3.74 4.34 12.67
C LEU A 93 4.95 4.75 11.83
N LEU A 94 4.76 5.31 10.63
CA LEU A 94 5.85 5.81 9.79
C LEU A 94 6.67 6.93 10.45
N SER A 95 6.03 7.81 11.23
CA SER A 95 6.73 8.90 11.93
C SER A 95 7.65 8.40 13.04
N GLN A 96 7.33 7.26 13.65
CA GLN A 96 8.05 6.64 14.75
C GLN A 96 9.03 5.53 14.31
N ASP A 97 8.87 5.05 13.06
CA ASP A 97 9.70 3.99 12.50
C ASP A 97 11.13 4.49 12.28
N SER A 98 12.11 3.67 12.58
CA SER A 98 13.53 3.93 12.29
C SER A 98 14.07 3.10 11.13
N ALA A 99 13.27 2.13 10.63
CA ALA A 99 13.67 1.27 9.54
C ALA A 99 13.60 2.00 8.18
N TYR A 100 14.38 1.47 7.23
CA TYR A 100 14.37 1.90 5.84
C TYR A 100 14.00 0.73 4.92
N TYR A 101 13.31 1.05 3.84
CA TYR A 101 12.72 0.06 2.93
C TYR A 101 13.16 0.28 1.49
N ASP A 102 13.38 -0.80 0.76
CA ASP A 102 13.67 -0.76 -0.68
C ASP A 102 12.39 -0.51 -1.48
N ALA A 103 11.26 -0.96 -0.95
CA ALA A 103 9.95 -0.63 -1.49
C ALA A 103 8.93 -0.41 -0.37
N ILE A 104 8.05 0.57 -0.55
CA ILE A 104 6.85 0.75 0.26
C ILE A 104 5.67 0.60 -0.69
N VAL A 105 4.78 -0.36 -0.42
CA VAL A 105 3.59 -0.67 -1.24
C VAL A 105 2.36 -0.23 -0.46
N SER A 106 1.37 0.39 -1.10
CA SER A 106 0.19 0.88 -0.38
C SER A 106 -1.12 0.56 -1.07
N GLY A 107 -2.03 -0.05 -0.29
CA GLY A 107 -3.45 -0.20 -0.59
C GLY A 107 -4.34 0.89 -0.01
N ILE A 108 -3.78 1.93 0.62
CA ILE A 108 -4.55 3.00 1.27
C ILE A 108 -5.25 3.87 0.21
N PRO A 109 -6.55 4.21 0.38
CA PRO A 109 -7.29 5.08 -0.53
C PRO A 109 -6.94 6.56 -0.27
N PHE A 110 -5.76 7.01 -0.68
CA PHE A 110 -5.26 8.36 -0.42
C PHE A 110 -6.16 9.48 -0.99
N ALA A 111 -6.89 9.25 -2.08
CA ALA A 111 -7.81 10.23 -2.65
C ALA A 111 -8.94 10.63 -1.68
N ALA A 112 -9.32 9.73 -0.76
CA ALA A 112 -10.35 9.99 0.26
C ALA A 112 -9.78 10.59 1.57
N MET A 113 -8.44 10.70 1.68
CA MET A 113 -7.77 11.24 2.85
C MET A 113 -7.71 12.77 2.79
N ASP A 114 -7.79 13.44 3.95
CA ASP A 114 -7.49 14.86 4.06
C ASP A 114 -6.13 15.20 3.45
N LYS A 115 -6.07 16.34 2.72
CA LYS A 115 -4.88 16.72 1.94
C LYS A 115 -3.64 16.90 2.83
N ALA A 116 -3.79 17.54 3.98
CA ALA A 116 -2.65 17.80 4.87
C ALA A 116 -2.13 16.49 5.47
N LYS A 117 -3.03 15.60 5.90
CA LYS A 117 -2.66 14.25 6.39
C LYS A 117 -1.97 13.45 5.29
N ARG A 118 -2.52 13.44 4.08
CA ARG A 118 -1.95 12.72 2.93
C ARG A 118 -0.54 13.19 2.60
N GLN A 119 -0.30 14.50 2.60
CA GLN A 119 1.04 15.07 2.38
C GLN A 119 2.04 14.64 3.44
N ARG A 120 1.64 14.62 4.74
CA ARG A 120 2.51 14.12 5.82
C ARG A 120 2.86 12.65 5.62
N VAL A 121 1.87 11.81 5.29
CA VAL A 121 2.12 10.38 4.99
C VAL A 121 3.10 10.23 3.83
N PHE A 122 2.91 10.95 2.72
CA PHE A 122 3.82 10.87 1.57
C PHE A 122 5.25 11.32 1.91
N ASN A 123 5.42 12.35 2.75
CA ASN A 123 6.73 12.77 3.22
C ASN A 123 7.38 11.68 4.10
N HIS A 124 6.66 11.12 5.06
CA HIS A 124 7.16 10.02 5.88
C HIS A 124 7.53 8.79 5.02
N VAL A 125 6.70 8.43 4.06
CA VAL A 125 7.01 7.36 3.11
C VAL A 125 8.32 7.64 2.37
N ARG A 126 8.49 8.85 1.79
CA ARG A 126 9.74 9.22 1.12
C ARG A 126 10.94 9.11 2.07
N ASP A 127 10.80 9.57 3.31
CA ASP A 127 11.89 9.60 4.27
C ASP A 127 12.29 8.18 4.71
N ARG A 128 11.36 7.23 4.74
CA ARG A 128 11.59 5.80 5.05
C ARG A 128 12.05 4.95 3.87
N LEU A 129 12.12 5.48 2.68
CA LEU A 129 12.71 4.78 1.55
C LEU A 129 14.24 4.84 1.59
N ASN A 130 14.90 3.74 1.26
CA ASN A 130 16.32 3.71 0.90
C ASN A 130 16.62 4.61 -0.30
N ASN A 131 17.87 5.00 -0.50
CA ASN A 131 18.28 5.70 -1.72
C ASN A 131 17.96 4.83 -2.94
N GLY A 132 17.19 5.38 -3.88
CA GLY A 132 16.69 4.63 -5.05
C GLY A 132 15.50 3.71 -4.76
N GLY A 133 15.00 3.69 -3.53
CA GLY A 133 13.79 2.98 -3.15
C GLY A 133 12.54 3.50 -3.88
N THR A 134 11.48 2.72 -3.86
CA THR A 134 10.26 3.01 -4.62
C THR A 134 9.03 2.95 -3.73
N PHE A 135 8.22 4.01 -3.74
CA PHE A 135 6.85 3.97 -3.25
C PHE A 135 5.92 3.53 -4.38
N ILE A 136 5.08 2.53 -4.12
CA ILE A 136 4.14 1.96 -5.09
C ILE A 136 2.74 2.04 -4.48
N MET A 137 1.83 2.72 -5.17
CA MET A 137 0.44 2.79 -4.71
C MET A 137 -0.51 2.74 -5.89
N PHE A 138 -1.75 2.34 -5.66
CA PHE A 138 -2.80 2.44 -6.68
C PHE A 138 -3.89 3.41 -6.27
N GLN A 139 -4.53 4.05 -7.25
CA GLN A 139 -5.70 4.90 -7.09
C GLN A 139 -6.62 4.74 -8.31
N TYR A 140 -7.89 5.08 -8.13
CA TYR A 140 -8.87 5.06 -9.23
C TYR A 140 -8.95 6.39 -9.99
N SER A 141 -8.11 7.36 -9.62
CA SER A 141 -8.00 8.67 -10.25
C SER A 141 -6.58 9.21 -10.21
N LEU A 142 -6.29 10.25 -10.98
CA LEU A 142 -4.98 10.92 -11.02
C LEU A 142 -4.90 12.12 -10.05
N THR A 143 -5.86 12.31 -9.16
CA THR A 143 -5.96 13.49 -8.28
C THR A 143 -4.73 13.72 -7.40
N THR A 144 -4.03 12.65 -7.00
CA THR A 144 -2.83 12.72 -6.16
C THR A 144 -1.54 12.94 -6.95
N LEU A 145 -1.57 12.88 -8.30
CA LEU A 145 -0.37 12.93 -9.13
C LEU A 145 0.47 14.20 -8.93
N GLY A 146 -0.21 15.36 -8.84
CA GLY A 146 0.48 16.63 -8.61
C GLY A 146 1.29 16.63 -7.32
N GLU A 147 0.71 16.15 -6.23
CA GLU A 147 1.37 16.06 -4.93
C GLU A 147 2.56 15.07 -4.96
N LEU A 148 2.38 13.92 -5.60
CA LEU A 148 3.47 12.94 -5.73
C LEU A 148 4.67 13.50 -6.50
N LYS A 149 4.42 14.27 -7.58
CA LYS A 149 5.48 14.91 -8.37
C LYS A 149 6.24 16.00 -7.61
N THR A 150 5.66 16.62 -6.57
CA THR A 150 6.37 17.59 -5.73
C THR A 150 7.24 16.93 -4.66
N ILE A 151 6.94 15.68 -4.28
CA ILE A 151 7.59 14.98 -3.18
C ILE A 151 8.65 14.00 -3.67
N PHE A 152 8.39 13.29 -4.78
CA PHE A 152 9.27 12.27 -5.32
C PHE A 152 10.00 12.73 -6.58
N ARG A 153 11.27 12.31 -6.72
CA ARG A 153 12.12 12.72 -7.84
C ARG A 153 11.57 12.29 -9.21
N LYS A 154 10.91 11.12 -9.27
CA LYS A 154 10.33 10.57 -10.50
C LYS A 154 9.05 9.81 -10.18
N VAL A 155 7.99 10.09 -10.93
CA VAL A 155 6.72 9.38 -10.84
C VAL A 155 6.41 8.78 -12.21
N LYS A 156 6.32 7.45 -12.27
CA LYS A 156 5.79 6.71 -13.42
C LYS A 156 4.38 6.23 -13.12
N ILE A 157 3.55 6.11 -14.13
CA ILE A 157 2.17 5.66 -14.01
C ILE A 157 1.99 4.40 -14.85
N GLY A 158 1.48 3.36 -14.22
CA GLY A 158 0.92 2.18 -14.87
C GLY A 158 -0.60 2.23 -14.85
N PHE A 159 -1.24 1.46 -15.71
CA PHE A 159 -2.69 1.35 -15.76
C PHE A 159 -3.10 -0.11 -15.93
N THR A 160 -4.11 -0.54 -15.18
CA THR A 160 -4.68 -1.87 -15.30
C THR A 160 -6.18 -1.80 -15.56
N PRO A 161 -6.64 -2.07 -16.80
CA PRO A 161 -8.05 -2.11 -17.13
C PRO A 161 -8.75 -3.37 -16.60
N LEU A 162 -7.99 -4.42 -16.29
CA LEU A 162 -8.52 -5.71 -15.81
C LEU A 162 -8.88 -5.71 -14.31
N ASN A 163 -8.63 -4.61 -13.60
CA ASN A 163 -9.16 -4.42 -12.25
C ASN A 163 -10.55 -3.79 -12.34
N ILE A 164 -11.45 -4.11 -11.42
CA ILE A 164 -12.80 -3.56 -11.40
C ILE A 164 -12.98 -2.79 -10.06
N PRO A 165 -13.08 -1.44 -10.13
CA PRO A 165 -12.89 -0.58 -11.31
C PRO A 165 -11.44 -0.54 -11.81
N PRO A 166 -11.17 -0.11 -13.06
CA PRO A 166 -9.82 0.09 -13.59
C PRO A 166 -8.99 1.02 -12.69
N ALA A 167 -7.70 0.72 -12.54
CA ALA A 167 -6.85 1.43 -11.60
C ALA A 167 -5.55 1.95 -12.22
N PHE A 168 -5.08 3.09 -11.72
CA PHE A 168 -3.75 3.63 -11.98
C PHE A 168 -2.80 3.18 -10.87
N VAL A 169 -1.61 2.75 -11.25
CA VAL A 169 -0.52 2.41 -10.31
C VAL A 169 0.58 3.45 -10.44
N PHE A 170 0.95 4.05 -9.33
CA PHE A 170 2.02 5.05 -9.27
C PHE A 170 3.29 4.42 -8.73
N PHE A 171 4.39 4.59 -9.45
CA PHE A 171 5.74 4.18 -9.06
C PHE A 171 6.55 5.44 -8.80
N CYS A 172 6.79 5.77 -7.53
CA CYS A 172 7.40 7.00 -7.08
C CYS A 172 8.81 6.71 -6.57
N LYS A 173 9.84 7.22 -7.24
CA LYS A 173 11.25 7.07 -6.84
C LYS A 173 11.68 8.18 -5.90
N LYS A 174 12.36 7.81 -4.80
CA LYS A 174 13.06 8.74 -3.92
C LYS A 174 14.18 9.47 -4.64
#